data_3ea0d14d56c496c68abf4923e317e3b6
#
_entry.id   3ea0d14d56c496c68abf4923e317e3b6
#
_cell.length_a   1.000
_cell.length_b   1.000
_cell.length_c   1.000
_cell.angle_alpha   90.00
_cell.angle_beta   90.00
_cell.angle_gamma   90.00
#
_symmetry.space_group_name_H-M   'P 1'
#
loop_
_entity.id
_entity.type
_entity.pdbx_description
1 polymer ?
#
loop_
_entity_poly.entity_id
_entity_poly.type
_entity_poly.pdbx_seq_one_letter_code
_entity_poly.pdbx_strand_id
1 'polypeptide(L)'
;MRGATLSIACASSITRIRVRLDTPWQGEVQGEVDGKPASASWFVRDGGYLLEFGRGLPAIDELKRWSAGRELILRGEGAQLRVDLTGLGAALAPLRQQCRW
;
A
#
# COMPACT_ATOMS: atom_id res chain seq x y z
N MET A 1 11.55 4.61 5.67
CA MET A 1 10.65 5.76 5.94
C MET A 1 10.30 5.76 7.41
N ARG A 2 10.44 6.89 8.03
CA ARG A 2 10.04 7.04 9.42
C ARG A 2 8.54 7.15 9.55
N GLY A 3 8.01 6.53 10.58
CA GLY A 3 6.62 6.69 10.95
C GLY A 3 5.65 5.89 10.14
N ALA A 4 6.12 5.04 9.21
CA ALA A 4 5.25 4.23 8.39
C ALA A 4 5.87 2.88 8.08
N THR A 5 5.05 1.85 8.07
CA THR A 5 5.46 0.50 7.69
C THR A 5 4.47 -0.05 6.68
N LEU A 6 4.97 -0.40 5.50
CA LEU A 6 4.16 -1.05 4.47
C LEU A 6 4.14 -2.54 4.75
N SER A 7 2.94 -3.10 4.84
CA SER A 7 2.72 -4.53 5.01
C SER A 7 1.87 -5.07 3.89
N ILE A 8 2.27 -6.20 3.34
CA ILE A 8 1.50 -6.88 2.31
C ILE A 8 1.36 -8.32 2.76
N ALA A 9 0.13 -8.80 2.84
CA ALA A 9 -0.14 -10.14 3.33
C ALA A 9 -1.15 -10.85 2.45
N CYS A 10 -1.05 -12.17 2.44
CA CYS A 10 -2.04 -13.04 1.83
C CYS A 10 -2.64 -13.91 2.92
N ALA A 11 -3.94 -13.73 3.16
CA ALA A 11 -4.67 -14.52 4.12
C ALA A 11 -5.95 -15.03 3.48
N SER A 12 -6.21 -16.34 3.61
CA SER A 12 -7.38 -16.98 2.99
C SER A 12 -7.48 -16.68 1.48
N SER A 13 -6.34 -16.69 0.80
CA SER A 13 -6.19 -16.36 -0.62
C SER A 13 -6.56 -14.92 -0.99
N ILE A 14 -6.65 -14.02 0.00
CA ILE A 14 -6.94 -12.61 -0.24
C ILE A 14 -5.68 -11.79 0.04
N THR A 15 -5.23 -11.04 -0.96
CA THR A 15 -4.10 -10.14 -0.84
C THR A 15 -4.54 -8.81 -0.24
N ARG A 16 -3.82 -8.33 0.78
CA ARG A 16 -4.13 -7.07 1.46
C ARG A 16 -2.89 -6.20 1.54
N ILE A 17 -3.08 -4.91 1.32
CA ILE A 17 -2.04 -3.90 1.41
C ILE A 17 -2.39 -2.96 2.56
N ARG A 18 -1.47 -2.80 3.51
CA ARG A 18 -1.67 -1.94 4.67
C ARG A 18 -0.44 -1.09 4.93
N VAL A 19 -0.67 0.13 5.37
CA VAL A 19 0.39 1.01 5.85
C VAL A 19 0.06 1.39 7.28
N ARG A 20 0.93 1.00 8.21
CA ARG A 20 0.78 1.33 9.63
C ARG A 20 1.57 2.60 9.93
N LEU A 21 0.96 3.49 10.68
CA LEU A 21 1.53 4.81 10.97
C LEU A 21 1.79 4.99 12.46
N ASP A 22 2.83 5.80 12.77
CA ASP A 22 3.13 6.19 14.16
C ASP A 22 2.23 7.31 14.65
N THR A 23 1.71 8.13 13.72
CA THR A 23 0.79 9.21 14.04
C THR A 23 -0.48 9.03 13.22
N PRO A 24 -1.66 9.40 13.77
CA PRO A 24 -2.92 9.13 13.07
C PRO A 24 -3.08 10.01 11.84
N TRP A 25 -3.54 9.40 10.76
CA TRP A 25 -3.90 10.09 9.53
C TRP A 25 -5.26 10.74 9.70
N GLN A 26 -5.43 11.94 9.16
CA GLN A 26 -6.69 12.66 9.20
C GLN A 26 -7.20 12.90 7.79
N GLY A 27 -8.50 12.70 7.60
CA GLY A 27 -9.14 12.94 6.33
C GLY A 27 -8.91 11.83 5.32
N GLU A 28 -9.21 12.12 4.08
CA GLU A 28 -9.06 11.16 2.99
C GLU A 28 -7.58 10.95 2.64
N VAL A 29 -7.30 9.82 2.00
CA VAL A 29 -5.96 9.52 1.54
C VAL A 29 -5.99 9.19 0.06
N GLN A 30 -5.03 9.72 -0.69
CA GLN A 30 -4.84 9.42 -2.09
C GLN A 30 -3.42 8.91 -2.28
N GLY A 31 -3.29 7.84 -3.05
CA GLY A 31 -1.99 7.23 -3.32
C GLY A 31 -1.60 7.34 -4.78
N GLU A 32 -0.31 7.48 -5.01
CA GLU A 32 0.24 7.45 -6.36
C GLU A 32 1.60 6.77 -6.34
N VAL A 33 1.95 6.10 -7.42
CA VAL A 33 3.25 5.48 -7.59
C VAL A 33 3.89 6.08 -8.83
N ASP A 34 5.06 6.70 -8.65
CA ASP A 34 5.80 7.36 -9.72
C ASP A 34 4.93 8.33 -10.53
N GLY A 35 4.06 9.08 -9.83
CA GLY A 35 3.18 10.07 -10.44
C GLY A 35 1.88 9.52 -11.00
N LYS A 36 1.63 8.21 -10.92
CA LYS A 36 0.39 7.61 -11.41
C LYS A 36 -0.53 7.29 -10.25
N PRO A 37 -1.77 7.80 -10.26
CA PRO A 37 -2.70 7.55 -9.16
C PRO A 37 -3.09 6.07 -9.07
N ALA A 38 -3.48 5.67 -7.87
CA ALA A 38 -3.95 4.31 -7.63
C ALA A 38 -5.29 4.07 -8.33
N SER A 39 -5.52 2.82 -8.74
CA SER A 39 -6.75 2.42 -9.41
C SER A 39 -7.91 2.15 -8.46
N ALA A 40 -7.65 2.10 -7.16
CA ALA A 40 -8.66 1.86 -6.14
C ALA A 40 -8.48 2.80 -4.96
N SER A 41 -9.48 2.85 -4.10
CA SER A 41 -9.46 3.76 -2.96
C SER A 41 -8.68 3.20 -1.78
N TRP A 42 -8.10 4.10 -1.03
CA TRP A 42 -7.51 3.81 0.27
C TRP A 42 -8.54 4.08 1.37
N PHE A 43 -8.46 3.34 2.45
CA PHE A 43 -9.35 3.49 3.58
C PHE A 43 -8.55 3.77 4.84
N VAL A 44 -9.05 4.69 5.65
CA VAL A 44 -8.45 5.03 6.94
C VAL A 44 -9.11 4.15 8.01
N ARG A 45 -8.30 3.39 8.72
CA ARG A 45 -8.75 2.43 9.74
C ARG A 45 -8.04 2.69 11.05
N ASP A 46 -8.54 2.08 12.12
CA ASP A 46 -7.88 2.04 13.42
C ASP A 46 -7.55 3.45 13.94
N GLY A 47 -8.53 4.37 13.88
CA GLY A 47 -8.34 5.73 14.38
C GLY A 47 -7.32 6.54 13.61
N GLY A 48 -6.98 6.15 12.39
CA GLY A 48 -5.99 6.84 11.57
C GLY A 48 -4.61 6.19 11.59
N TYR A 49 -4.39 5.18 12.43
CA TYR A 49 -3.08 4.53 12.53
C TYR A 49 -2.87 3.46 11.47
N LEU A 50 -3.89 3.15 10.68
CA LEU A 50 -3.79 2.15 9.63
C LEU A 50 -4.44 2.66 8.35
N LEU A 51 -3.71 2.62 7.25
CA LEU A 51 -4.24 2.89 5.93
C LEU A 51 -4.33 1.56 5.19
N GLU A 52 -5.50 1.24 4.65
CA GLU A 52 -5.74 -0.02 3.97
C GLU A 52 -6.17 0.24 2.54
N PHE A 53 -5.49 -0.40 1.59
CA PHE A 53 -5.87 -0.36 0.19
C PHE A 53 -6.96 -1.37 -0.09
N GLY A 54 -7.63 -1.24 -1.22
CA GLY A 54 -8.58 -2.25 -1.69
C GLY A 54 -7.91 -3.63 -1.75
N ARG A 55 -8.65 -4.65 -1.37
CA ARG A 55 -8.12 -6.02 -1.28
C ARG A 55 -8.56 -6.86 -2.48
N GLY A 56 -7.91 -8.02 -2.64
CA GLY A 56 -8.22 -8.94 -3.73
C GLY A 56 -7.61 -8.49 -5.04
N LEU A 57 -8.36 -8.58 -6.14
CA LEU A 57 -7.83 -8.26 -7.47
C LEU A 57 -7.31 -6.82 -7.60
N PRO A 58 -7.98 -5.80 -7.08
CA PRO A 58 -7.42 -4.44 -7.14
C PRO A 58 -6.07 -4.32 -6.46
N ALA A 59 -5.89 -5.00 -5.32
CA ALA A 59 -4.59 -5.00 -4.63
C ALA A 59 -3.53 -5.71 -5.45
N ILE A 60 -3.86 -6.85 -6.04
CA ILE A 60 -2.93 -7.61 -6.88
C ILE A 60 -2.48 -6.79 -8.09
N ASP A 61 -3.41 -6.15 -8.78
CA ASP A 61 -3.10 -5.34 -9.95
C ASP A 61 -2.18 -4.18 -9.59
N GLU A 62 -2.45 -3.52 -8.47
CA GLU A 62 -1.59 -2.41 -8.01
C GLU A 62 -0.22 -2.91 -7.61
N LEU A 63 -0.12 -4.03 -6.91
CA LEU A 63 1.17 -4.58 -6.49
C LEU A 63 2.05 -4.96 -7.68
N LYS A 64 1.46 -5.48 -8.75
CA LYS A 64 2.21 -5.75 -9.97
C LYS A 64 2.80 -4.48 -10.55
N ARG A 65 2.05 -3.39 -10.53
CA ARG A 65 2.53 -2.09 -10.96
C ARG A 65 3.60 -1.54 -10.00
N TRP A 66 3.35 -1.65 -8.70
CA TRP A 66 4.27 -1.14 -7.68
C TRP A 66 5.61 -1.89 -7.68
N SER A 67 5.62 -3.17 -8.04
CA SER A 67 6.86 -3.96 -8.05
C SER A 67 7.88 -3.41 -9.05
N ALA A 68 7.43 -2.68 -10.06
CA ALA A 68 8.30 -2.01 -11.02
C ALA A 68 8.49 -0.52 -10.66
N GLY A 69 7.84 -0.03 -9.61
CA GLY A 69 7.88 1.36 -9.20
C GLY A 69 9.02 1.65 -8.24
N ARG A 70 9.23 2.93 -7.97
CA ARG A 70 10.28 3.40 -7.08
C ARG A 70 9.73 3.94 -5.78
N GLU A 71 8.61 4.66 -5.83
CA GLU A 71 8.12 5.39 -4.68
C GLU A 71 6.59 5.44 -4.68
N LEU A 72 6.02 5.11 -3.52
CA LEU A 72 4.60 5.32 -3.26
C LEU A 72 4.46 6.61 -2.44
N ILE A 73 3.60 7.51 -2.91
CA ILE A 73 3.30 8.75 -2.18
C ILE A 73 1.84 8.70 -1.74
N LEU A 74 1.62 8.89 -0.45
CA LEU A 74 0.29 8.99 0.13
C LEU A 74 0.04 10.44 0.50
N ARG A 75 -1.02 11.02 -0.03
CA ARG A 75 -1.35 12.43 0.17
C ARG A 75 -2.69 12.57 0.86
N GLY A 76 -2.78 13.53 1.77
CA GLY A 76 -4.00 13.90 2.43
C GLY A 76 -4.01 15.38 2.75
N GLU A 77 -4.98 15.83 3.53
CA GLU A 77 -5.06 17.22 3.96
C GLU A 77 -3.87 17.56 4.86
N GLY A 78 -2.97 18.40 4.35
CA GLY A 78 -1.82 18.87 5.10
C GLY A 78 -0.78 17.80 5.42
N ALA A 79 -0.88 16.60 4.81
CA ALA A 79 0.05 15.51 5.08
C ALA A 79 0.49 14.84 3.80
N GLN A 80 1.74 14.40 3.77
CA GLN A 80 2.29 13.64 2.68
C GLN A 80 3.27 12.62 3.26
N LEU A 81 3.17 11.39 2.78
CA LEU A 81 4.02 10.29 3.22
C LEU A 81 4.63 9.62 2.02
N ARG A 82 5.92 9.31 2.10
CA ARG A 82 6.64 8.62 1.03
C ARG A 82 7.07 7.25 1.49
N VAL A 83 6.83 6.24 0.66
CA VAL A 83 7.24 4.87 0.93
C VAL A 83 8.14 4.40 -0.20
N ASP A 84 9.34 3.95 0.15
CA ASP A 84 10.31 3.42 -0.82
C ASP A 84 9.88 2.02 -1.23
N LEU A 85 9.72 1.80 -2.53
CA LEU A 85 9.31 0.53 -3.09
C LEU A 85 10.49 -0.31 -3.60
N THR A 86 11.72 0.14 -3.39
CA THR A 86 12.90 -0.60 -3.84
C THR A 86 12.92 -1.99 -3.20
N GLY A 87 13.08 -3.03 -4.03
CA GLY A 87 13.11 -4.40 -3.56
C GLY A 87 11.74 -5.05 -3.35
N LEU A 88 10.67 -4.31 -3.59
CA LEU A 88 9.32 -4.84 -3.40
C LEU A 88 9.05 -6.06 -4.25
N GLY A 89 9.48 -6.06 -5.52
CA GLY A 89 9.27 -7.19 -6.41
C GLY A 89 9.83 -8.49 -5.86
N ALA A 90 11.05 -8.44 -5.32
CA ALA A 90 11.67 -9.61 -4.70
C ALA A 90 10.93 -10.03 -3.43
N ALA A 91 10.52 -9.06 -2.61
CA ALA A 91 9.80 -9.34 -1.38
C ALA A 91 8.42 -9.95 -1.63
N LEU A 92 7.81 -9.69 -2.79
CA LEU A 92 6.50 -10.22 -3.14
C LEU A 92 6.54 -11.65 -3.66
N ALA A 93 7.71 -12.17 -4.04
CA ALA A 93 7.80 -13.51 -4.64
C ALA A 93 7.12 -14.61 -3.81
N PRO A 94 7.37 -14.72 -2.48
CA PRO A 94 6.68 -15.73 -1.67
C PRO A 94 5.16 -15.53 -1.63
N LEU A 95 4.70 -14.29 -1.61
CA LEU A 95 3.28 -13.99 -1.58
C LEU A 95 2.59 -14.36 -2.88
N ARG A 96 3.26 -14.15 -4.00
CA ARG A 96 2.73 -14.51 -5.31
C ARG A 96 2.50 -16.01 -5.40
N GLN A 97 3.40 -16.81 -4.85
CA GLN A 97 3.24 -18.25 -4.79
C GLN A 97 2.10 -18.64 -3.85
N GLN A 98 2.01 -18.02 -2.69
CA GLN A 98 0.99 -18.34 -1.71
C GLN A 98 -0.41 -17.97 -2.19
N CYS A 99 -0.58 -16.79 -2.78
CA CYS A 99 -1.85 -16.31 -3.31
C CYS A 99 -2.07 -16.63 -4.80
N ARG A 100 -1.11 -17.23 -5.45
CA ARG A 100 -1.18 -17.67 -6.86
C ARG A 100 -1.48 -16.56 -7.85
N TRP A 101 -0.69 -15.48 -7.77
CA TRP A 101 -0.85 -14.38 -8.74
C TRP A 101 0.43 -13.90 -9.39
#